data_d72a3ad39da88c017b077ec64bdb4523
#
_entry.id   d72a3ad39da88c017b077ec64bdb4523
#
_cell.length_a   1.000
_cell.length_b   1.000
_cell.length_c   1.000
_cell.angle_alpha   90.00
_cell.angle_beta   90.00
_cell.angle_gamma   90.00
#
_symmetry.space_group_name_H-M   'P 1'
#
loop_
_entity.id
_entity.type
_entity.pdbx_description
1 polymer ?
#
loop_
_entity_poly.entity_id
_entity_poly.type
_entity_poly.pdbx_seq_one_letter_code
_entity_poly.pdbx_strand_id
1 'polypeptide(L)'
;MPEVVKSKKVKKQLLNVSIDDELKINVFDLFNDNEMVVSHSLGIEKEAVSSLSKNFVGKVKEIKRVFPAELNQEFFDLVMGPGAVSNEEEFNKKIEENLGSYYVAESEKQLEAEINSVLEKNHQLTLPDDFLKRWLQGTKPETYTADKVDELYAEESNVLRKQLIREKIAEQENVEVSDEDINQTSFAYTAQMLRQYGLNNPDPAMIQNFEAKNREEKNYLLRIRDVVVEKKVIDKVKDMITIKSKKISVDKFYNEIKKFNDKK
;
A
#
# COMPACT_ATOMS: atom_id res chain seq x y z
N MET A 1 -14.35 -12.76 17.48
CA MET A 1 -14.26 -11.91 18.70
C MET A 1 -13.47 -12.54 19.87
N PRO A 2 -13.65 -13.81 20.29
CA PRO A 2 -12.87 -14.35 21.43
C PRO A 2 -11.35 -14.34 21.26
N GLU A 3 -10.86 -14.37 20.03
CA GLU A 3 -9.41 -14.34 19.72
C GLU A 3 -8.77 -12.98 19.98
N VAL A 4 -9.53 -11.90 19.85
CA VAL A 4 -9.06 -10.52 20.04
C VAL A 4 -9.02 -10.15 21.53
N VAL A 5 -9.81 -10.85 22.35
CA VAL A 5 -9.91 -10.60 23.80
C VAL A 5 -8.71 -11.21 24.53
N LYS A 6 -7.82 -10.37 25.08
CA LYS A 6 -6.66 -10.84 25.86
C LYS A 6 -7.02 -11.24 27.29
N SER A 7 -8.03 -10.63 27.89
CA SER A 7 -8.46 -10.92 29.25
C SER A 7 -9.01 -12.34 29.39
N LYS A 8 -8.31 -13.20 30.15
CA LYS A 8 -8.73 -14.59 30.42
C LYS A 8 -10.12 -14.67 31.08
N LYS A 9 -10.44 -13.70 31.93
CA LYS A 9 -11.73 -13.59 32.64
C LYS A 9 -12.87 -13.34 31.66
N VAL A 10 -12.72 -12.33 30.81
CA VAL A 10 -13.73 -11.98 29.80
C VAL A 10 -13.86 -13.09 28.76
N LYS A 11 -12.74 -13.69 28.34
CA LYS A 11 -12.75 -14.82 27.40
C LYS A 11 -13.55 -16.00 27.94
N LYS A 12 -13.38 -16.34 29.22
CA LYS A 12 -14.15 -17.41 29.88
C LYS A 12 -15.64 -17.07 29.96
N GLN A 13 -16.01 -15.83 30.21
CA GLN A 13 -17.40 -15.40 30.22
C GLN A 13 -18.03 -15.53 28.82
N LEU A 14 -17.33 -15.10 27.77
CA LEU A 14 -17.83 -15.14 26.38
C LEU A 14 -17.92 -16.56 25.79
N LEU A 15 -17.15 -17.52 26.30
CA LEU A 15 -17.16 -18.91 25.78
C LEU A 15 -18.35 -19.73 26.28
N ASN A 16 -19.01 -19.31 27.36
CA ASN A 16 -20.08 -20.07 28.02
C ASN A 16 -21.45 -19.37 27.91
N VAL A 17 -21.68 -18.63 26.84
CA VAL A 17 -22.93 -17.88 26.63
C VAL A 17 -23.86 -18.56 25.66
N SER A 18 -25.14 -18.33 25.82
CA SER A 18 -26.19 -18.68 24.89
C SER A 18 -26.79 -17.41 24.26
N ILE A 19 -27.53 -17.58 23.16
CA ILE A 19 -28.28 -16.48 22.56
C ILE A 19 -29.31 -15.99 23.61
N ASP A 20 -29.48 -14.68 23.66
CA ASP A 20 -30.32 -13.95 24.62
C ASP A 20 -29.77 -13.80 26.04
N ASP A 21 -28.60 -14.39 26.37
CA ASP A 21 -27.96 -14.16 27.66
C ASP A 21 -27.56 -12.70 27.85
N GLU A 22 -27.73 -12.20 29.08
CA GLU A 22 -27.26 -10.88 29.50
C GLU A 22 -25.91 -10.99 30.22
N LEU A 23 -24.93 -10.25 29.72
CA LEU A 23 -23.58 -10.23 30.26
C LEU A 23 -23.21 -8.85 30.80
N LYS A 24 -22.71 -8.83 32.04
CA LYS A 24 -22.04 -7.65 32.58
C LYS A 24 -20.56 -7.67 32.18
N ILE A 25 -20.18 -6.79 31.28
CA ILE A 25 -18.84 -6.76 30.70
C ILE A 25 -18.20 -5.40 30.97
N ASN A 26 -16.94 -5.44 31.38
CA ASN A 26 -16.10 -4.26 31.37
C ASN A 26 -15.60 -4.08 29.93
N VAL A 27 -15.99 -2.97 29.29
CA VAL A 27 -15.69 -2.69 27.89
C VAL A 27 -14.18 -2.50 27.66
N PHE A 28 -13.46 -1.93 28.63
CA PHE A 28 -12.02 -1.76 28.53
C PHE A 28 -11.29 -3.10 28.62
N ASP A 29 -11.72 -4.01 29.52
CA ASP A 29 -11.17 -5.38 29.57
C ASP A 29 -11.47 -6.17 28.28
N LEU A 30 -12.61 -5.90 27.64
CA LEU A 30 -13.01 -6.55 26.39
C LEU A 30 -12.08 -6.14 25.23
N PHE A 31 -11.74 -4.85 25.16
CA PHE A 31 -10.97 -4.27 24.05
C PHE A 31 -9.51 -3.93 24.42
N ASN A 32 -8.99 -4.51 25.53
CA ASN A 32 -7.60 -4.37 25.99
C ASN A 32 -7.18 -2.90 26.20
N ASP A 33 -8.04 -2.09 26.82
CA ASP A 33 -7.84 -0.66 27.07
C ASP A 33 -7.57 0.19 25.81
N ASN A 34 -7.95 -0.31 24.64
CA ASN A 34 -7.79 0.42 23.39
C ASN A 34 -8.98 1.37 23.17
N GLU A 35 -8.81 2.62 23.55
CA GLU A 35 -9.85 3.67 23.45
C GLU A 35 -10.39 3.84 22.03
N MET A 36 -9.57 3.69 21.01
CA MET A 36 -9.98 3.83 19.61
C MET A 36 -10.92 2.68 19.20
N VAL A 37 -10.63 1.45 19.65
CA VAL A 37 -11.48 0.29 19.41
C VAL A 37 -12.78 0.40 20.21
N VAL A 38 -12.73 0.90 21.45
CA VAL A 38 -13.92 1.16 22.29
C VAL A 38 -14.83 2.20 21.62
N SER A 39 -14.26 3.35 21.21
CA SER A 39 -14.96 4.42 20.48
C SER A 39 -15.69 3.87 19.25
N HIS A 40 -14.97 3.18 18.38
CA HIS A 40 -15.53 2.61 17.16
C HIS A 40 -16.61 1.53 17.43
N SER A 41 -16.37 0.66 18.41
CA SER A 41 -17.29 -0.44 18.73
C SER A 41 -18.60 0.02 19.38
N LEU A 42 -18.55 1.13 20.10
CA LEU A 42 -19.73 1.73 20.75
C LEU A 42 -20.37 2.84 19.91
N GLY A 43 -19.75 3.24 18.79
CA GLY A 43 -20.25 4.32 17.92
C GLY A 43 -20.24 5.69 18.59
N ILE A 44 -19.23 5.99 19.42
CA ILE A 44 -19.10 7.25 20.18
C ILE A 44 -17.80 7.97 19.81
N GLU A 45 -17.74 9.27 20.03
CA GLU A 45 -16.54 10.07 19.83
C GLU A 45 -15.43 9.65 20.83
N LYS A 46 -14.16 9.74 20.39
CA LYS A 46 -13.00 9.31 21.17
C LYS A 46 -12.89 10.04 22.50
N GLU A 47 -13.20 11.33 22.52
CA GLU A 47 -13.18 12.19 23.69
C GLU A 47 -14.18 11.76 24.77
N ALA A 48 -15.29 11.14 24.37
CA ALA A 48 -16.31 10.63 25.27
C ALA A 48 -15.92 9.32 25.96
N VAL A 49 -14.93 8.59 25.44
CA VAL A 49 -14.49 7.29 25.98
C VAL A 49 -13.99 7.41 27.41
N SER A 50 -13.25 8.47 27.74
CA SER A 50 -12.69 8.70 29.08
C SER A 50 -13.76 8.91 30.18
N SER A 51 -14.96 9.35 29.80
CA SER A 51 -16.10 9.58 30.71
C SER A 51 -17.06 8.40 30.82
N LEU A 52 -16.83 7.30 30.09
CA LEU A 52 -17.71 6.14 30.08
C LEU A 52 -17.68 5.34 31.38
N SER A 53 -18.82 4.81 31.74
CA SER A 53 -18.88 3.72 32.73
C SER A 53 -18.12 2.52 32.23
N LYS A 54 -17.28 1.91 33.09
CA LYS A 54 -16.51 0.72 32.71
C LYS A 54 -17.36 -0.52 32.50
N ASN A 55 -18.54 -0.59 33.14
CA ASN A 55 -19.41 -1.77 33.12
C ASN A 55 -20.64 -1.53 32.26
N PHE A 56 -20.83 -2.38 31.31
CA PHE A 56 -21.98 -2.41 30.42
C PHE A 56 -22.75 -3.72 30.58
N VAL A 57 -24.05 -3.67 30.34
CA VAL A 57 -24.87 -4.87 30.16
C VAL A 57 -25.10 -5.05 28.68
N GLY A 58 -24.56 -6.14 28.15
CA GLY A 58 -24.73 -6.52 26.75
C GLY A 58 -25.60 -7.76 26.63
N LYS A 59 -26.50 -7.78 25.65
CA LYS A 59 -27.29 -8.96 25.31
C LYS A 59 -26.69 -9.69 24.11
N VAL A 60 -26.49 -11.00 24.24
CA VAL A 60 -25.97 -11.84 23.16
C VAL A 60 -27.04 -12.01 22.09
N LYS A 61 -26.81 -11.44 20.89
CA LYS A 61 -27.77 -11.52 19.80
C LYS A 61 -27.45 -12.66 18.83
N GLU A 62 -26.17 -12.94 18.65
CA GLU A 62 -25.72 -13.93 17.67
C GLU A 62 -24.40 -14.58 18.13
N ILE A 63 -24.29 -15.88 17.91
CA ILE A 63 -23.04 -16.62 18.14
C ILE A 63 -22.60 -17.21 16.81
N LYS A 64 -21.50 -16.69 16.25
CA LYS A 64 -20.89 -17.22 15.03
C LYS A 64 -19.66 -18.06 15.40
N ARG A 65 -19.61 -19.27 14.85
CA ARG A 65 -18.43 -20.12 14.94
C ARG A 65 -17.77 -20.16 13.56
N VAL A 66 -16.48 -19.91 13.53
CA VAL A 66 -15.67 -20.03 12.32
C VAL A 66 -14.96 -21.37 12.37
N PHE A 67 -15.14 -22.18 11.35
CA PHE A 67 -14.43 -23.43 11.14
C PHE A 67 -13.54 -23.28 9.92
N PRO A 68 -12.38 -23.96 9.89
CA PRO A 68 -11.63 -24.09 8.65
C PRO A 68 -12.52 -24.67 7.56
N ALA A 69 -12.46 -24.11 6.36
CA ALA A 69 -13.19 -24.67 5.22
C ALA A 69 -12.59 -26.03 4.84
N GLU A 70 -13.44 -26.92 4.35
CA GLU A 70 -12.98 -28.17 3.74
C GLU A 70 -12.30 -27.87 2.40
N LEU A 71 -11.19 -28.56 2.13
CA LEU A 71 -10.45 -28.43 0.86
C LEU A 71 -11.18 -29.26 -0.23
N ASN A 72 -12.31 -28.73 -0.68
CA ASN A 72 -13.17 -29.33 -1.70
C ASN A 72 -13.32 -28.41 -2.92
N GLN A 73 -13.98 -28.90 -3.97
CA GLN A 73 -14.13 -28.12 -5.21
C GLN A 73 -14.84 -26.78 -5.00
N GLU A 74 -15.85 -26.74 -4.12
CA GLU A 74 -16.58 -25.49 -3.82
C GLU A 74 -15.64 -24.43 -3.24
N PHE A 75 -14.76 -24.84 -2.32
CA PHE A 75 -13.75 -23.95 -1.75
C PHE A 75 -12.72 -23.51 -2.80
N PHE A 76 -12.27 -24.42 -3.65
CA PHE A 76 -11.31 -24.10 -4.71
C PHE A 76 -11.91 -23.10 -5.71
N ASP A 77 -13.15 -23.32 -6.12
CA ASP A 77 -13.86 -22.42 -7.04
C ASP A 77 -14.11 -21.03 -6.42
N LEU A 78 -14.39 -20.98 -5.13
CA LEU A 78 -14.55 -19.71 -4.40
C LEU A 78 -13.26 -18.89 -4.34
N VAL A 79 -12.12 -19.55 -4.14
CA VAL A 79 -10.82 -18.87 -3.94
C VAL A 79 -10.11 -18.56 -5.25
N MET A 80 -10.14 -19.50 -6.21
CA MET A 80 -9.37 -19.42 -7.46
C MET A 80 -10.22 -19.07 -8.68
N GLY A 81 -11.54 -19.17 -8.56
CA GLY A 81 -12.48 -19.08 -9.66
C GLY A 81 -12.93 -20.48 -10.16
N PRO A 82 -14.14 -20.55 -10.75
CA PRO A 82 -14.74 -21.81 -11.18
C PRO A 82 -13.85 -22.61 -12.15
N GLY A 83 -13.54 -23.85 -11.80
CA GLY A 83 -12.77 -24.77 -12.65
C GLY A 83 -11.28 -24.41 -12.79
N ALA A 84 -10.75 -23.47 -12.02
CA ALA A 84 -9.34 -23.06 -12.11
C ALA A 84 -8.37 -24.14 -11.60
N VAL A 85 -8.80 -24.94 -10.62
CA VAL A 85 -8.07 -26.08 -10.06
C VAL A 85 -9.05 -27.19 -9.69
N SER A 86 -8.61 -28.45 -9.74
CA SER A 86 -9.48 -29.63 -9.59
C SER A 86 -9.19 -30.48 -8.37
N ASN A 87 -8.07 -30.20 -7.68
CA ASN A 87 -7.64 -30.95 -6.51
C ASN A 87 -6.71 -30.13 -5.62
N GLU A 88 -6.44 -30.65 -4.42
CA GLU A 88 -5.59 -29.98 -3.42
C GLU A 88 -4.16 -29.75 -3.91
N GLU A 89 -3.59 -30.67 -4.68
CA GLU A 89 -2.22 -30.53 -5.22
C GLU A 89 -2.12 -29.34 -6.18
N GLU A 90 -3.06 -29.25 -7.13
CA GLU A 90 -3.15 -28.12 -8.05
C GLU A 90 -3.41 -26.80 -7.32
N PHE A 91 -4.28 -26.83 -6.30
CA PHE A 91 -4.57 -25.67 -5.46
C PHE A 91 -3.30 -25.15 -4.75
N ASN A 92 -2.57 -26.04 -4.07
CA ASN A 92 -1.34 -25.71 -3.38
C ASN A 92 -0.28 -25.18 -4.35
N LYS A 93 -0.10 -25.82 -5.50
CA LYS A 93 0.82 -25.33 -6.54
C LYS A 93 0.45 -23.93 -7.02
N LYS A 94 -0.84 -23.67 -7.23
CA LYS A 94 -1.31 -22.34 -7.65
C LYS A 94 -1.09 -21.27 -6.59
N ILE A 95 -1.26 -21.61 -5.30
CA ILE A 95 -0.92 -20.74 -4.16
C ILE A 95 0.58 -20.44 -4.15
N GLU A 96 1.43 -21.45 -4.32
CA GLU A 96 2.89 -21.27 -4.36
C GLU A 96 3.31 -20.36 -5.52
N GLU A 97 2.76 -20.54 -6.72
CA GLU A 97 2.99 -19.70 -7.88
C GLU A 97 2.57 -18.25 -7.62
N ASN A 98 1.37 -18.05 -7.06
CA ASN A 98 0.85 -16.71 -6.75
C ASN A 98 1.70 -16.01 -5.68
N LEU A 99 2.05 -16.72 -4.61
CA LEU A 99 2.93 -16.18 -3.56
C LEU A 99 4.33 -15.91 -4.09
N GLY A 100 4.87 -16.80 -4.92
CA GLY A 100 6.17 -16.61 -5.59
C GLY A 100 6.17 -15.34 -6.42
N SER A 101 5.18 -15.15 -7.28
CA SER A 101 5.01 -13.96 -8.11
C SER A 101 4.85 -12.68 -7.27
N TYR A 102 4.08 -12.76 -6.18
CA TYR A 102 3.92 -11.65 -5.25
C TYR A 102 5.26 -11.23 -4.61
N TYR A 103 6.02 -12.19 -4.07
CA TYR A 103 7.31 -11.87 -3.43
C TYR A 103 8.39 -11.44 -4.42
N VAL A 104 8.35 -11.92 -5.66
CA VAL A 104 9.22 -11.38 -6.73
C VAL A 104 8.90 -9.91 -6.96
N ALA A 105 7.63 -9.55 -7.12
CA ALA A 105 7.22 -8.16 -7.32
C ALA A 105 7.59 -7.26 -6.12
N GLU A 106 7.41 -7.74 -4.89
CA GLU A 106 7.80 -6.98 -3.68
C GLU A 106 9.34 -6.83 -3.57
N SER A 107 10.11 -7.86 -3.97
CA SER A 107 11.58 -7.77 -4.02
C SER A 107 12.05 -6.77 -5.07
N GLU A 108 11.39 -6.71 -6.23
CA GLU A 108 11.70 -5.73 -7.28
C GLU A 108 11.42 -4.31 -6.80
N LYS A 109 10.29 -4.05 -6.15
CA LYS A 109 9.99 -2.74 -5.56
C LYS A 109 11.06 -2.32 -4.53
N GLN A 110 11.50 -3.25 -3.69
CA GLN A 110 12.54 -2.97 -2.71
C GLN A 110 13.87 -2.65 -3.40
N LEU A 111 14.26 -3.40 -4.43
CA LEU A 111 15.46 -3.14 -5.22
C LEU A 111 15.40 -1.75 -5.87
N GLU A 112 14.28 -1.38 -6.47
CA GLU A 112 14.07 -0.04 -7.06
C GLU A 112 14.20 1.08 -6.01
N ALA A 113 13.64 0.86 -4.82
CA ALA A 113 13.75 1.81 -3.71
C ALA A 113 15.21 1.95 -3.22
N GLU A 114 15.98 0.85 -3.19
CA GLU A 114 17.40 0.85 -2.83
C GLU A 114 18.24 1.54 -3.90
N ILE A 115 18.00 1.27 -5.18
CA ILE A 115 18.68 1.95 -6.29
C ILE A 115 18.45 3.46 -6.21
N ASN A 116 17.20 3.90 -6.07
CA ASN A 116 16.86 5.31 -5.93
C ASN A 116 17.59 5.94 -4.73
N SER A 117 17.60 5.28 -3.57
CA SER A 117 18.29 5.76 -2.38
C SER A 117 19.80 5.91 -2.59
N VAL A 118 20.43 4.96 -3.29
CA VAL A 118 21.87 5.03 -3.61
C VAL A 118 22.16 6.15 -4.61
N LEU A 119 21.33 6.30 -5.65
CA LEU A 119 21.45 7.39 -6.61
C LEU A 119 21.36 8.76 -5.92
N GLU A 120 20.37 8.96 -5.07
CA GLU A 120 20.20 10.20 -4.30
C GLU A 120 21.41 10.48 -3.39
N LYS A 121 21.89 9.47 -2.69
CA LYS A 121 23.01 9.61 -1.75
C LYS A 121 24.33 9.96 -2.48
N ASN A 122 24.55 9.37 -3.66
CA ASN A 122 25.77 9.55 -4.41
C ASN A 122 25.78 10.81 -5.30
N HIS A 123 24.61 11.39 -5.59
CA HIS A 123 24.45 12.56 -6.45
C HIS A 123 23.78 13.69 -5.68
N GLN A 124 24.53 14.34 -4.78
CA GLN A 124 24.03 15.50 -4.06
C GLN A 124 24.05 16.73 -4.97
N LEU A 125 22.89 17.07 -5.52
CA LEU A 125 22.71 18.24 -6.35
C LEU A 125 22.46 19.48 -5.50
N THR A 126 23.23 20.54 -5.73
CA THR A 126 22.95 21.86 -5.15
C THR A 126 21.89 22.55 -5.98
N LEU A 127 20.79 22.92 -5.35
CA LEU A 127 19.70 23.64 -5.98
C LEU A 127 19.79 25.14 -5.61
N PRO A 128 19.27 26.05 -6.45
CA PRO A 128 19.13 27.46 -6.11
C PRO A 128 17.93 27.67 -5.18
N ASP A 129 18.05 27.21 -3.92
CA ASP A 129 16.94 27.08 -2.97
C ASP A 129 16.16 28.40 -2.78
N ASP A 130 16.86 29.53 -2.61
CA ASP A 130 16.23 30.83 -2.43
C ASP A 130 15.40 31.28 -3.64
N PHE A 131 15.88 30.95 -4.83
CA PHE A 131 15.13 31.24 -6.07
C PHE A 131 13.90 30.35 -6.16
N LEU A 132 14.04 29.06 -5.93
CA LEU A 132 12.95 28.09 -6.03
C LEU A 132 11.84 28.36 -5.01
N LYS A 133 12.19 28.73 -3.78
CA LYS A 133 11.21 29.12 -2.76
C LYS A 133 10.39 30.33 -3.20
N ARG A 134 11.05 31.38 -3.67
CA ARG A 134 10.36 32.58 -4.21
C ARG A 134 9.51 32.27 -5.42
N TRP A 135 9.99 31.38 -6.30
CA TRP A 135 9.23 30.96 -7.47
C TRP A 135 7.97 30.17 -7.09
N LEU A 136 8.04 29.26 -6.13
CA LEU A 136 6.88 28.53 -5.59
C LEU A 136 5.87 29.48 -4.95
N GLN A 137 6.31 30.43 -4.14
CA GLN A 137 5.44 31.46 -3.56
C GLN A 137 4.77 32.34 -4.62
N GLY A 138 5.46 32.68 -5.71
CA GLY A 138 4.91 33.47 -6.79
C GLY A 138 3.91 32.70 -7.68
N THR A 139 4.13 31.39 -7.86
CA THR A 139 3.30 30.57 -8.74
C THR A 139 2.10 29.93 -8.05
N LYS A 140 2.23 29.60 -6.76
CA LYS A 140 1.18 28.97 -5.95
C LYS A 140 1.11 29.62 -4.55
N PRO A 141 0.77 30.91 -4.44
CA PRO A 141 0.83 31.67 -3.18
C PRO A 141 -0.11 31.11 -2.10
N GLU A 142 -1.21 30.46 -2.49
CA GLU A 142 -2.16 29.85 -1.56
C GLU A 142 -1.60 28.61 -0.86
N THR A 143 -0.67 27.91 -1.52
CA THR A 143 -0.04 26.68 -0.98
C THR A 143 1.26 27.02 -0.25
N TYR A 144 2.13 27.81 -0.87
CA TYR A 144 3.48 28.15 -0.36
C TYR A 144 3.48 29.53 0.30
N THR A 145 2.78 29.63 1.43
CA THR A 145 2.78 30.85 2.25
C THR A 145 4.14 31.05 2.92
N ALA A 146 4.44 32.28 3.38
CA ALA A 146 5.74 32.61 3.97
C ALA A 146 6.08 31.76 5.21
N ASP A 147 5.08 31.30 5.94
CA ASP A 147 5.22 30.45 7.13
C ASP A 147 5.38 28.96 6.81
N LYS A 148 5.01 28.51 5.61
CA LYS A 148 5.02 27.07 5.22
C LYS A 148 6.03 26.73 4.14
N VAL A 149 6.56 27.72 3.43
CA VAL A 149 7.40 27.48 2.25
C VAL A 149 8.64 26.67 2.59
N ASP A 150 9.26 26.86 3.76
CA ASP A 150 10.47 26.14 4.13
C ASP A 150 10.22 24.66 4.37
N GLU A 151 9.12 24.31 5.02
CA GLU A 151 8.71 22.92 5.27
C GLU A 151 8.32 22.23 3.97
N LEU A 152 7.42 22.82 3.19
CA LEU A 152 6.96 22.25 1.92
C LEU A 152 8.10 22.18 0.89
N TYR A 153 9.01 23.14 0.87
CA TYR A 153 10.15 23.14 -0.04
C TYR A 153 11.11 21.98 0.24
N ALA A 154 11.27 21.55 1.49
CA ALA A 154 12.12 20.40 1.81
C ALA A 154 11.68 19.14 1.06
N GLU A 155 10.37 18.88 0.99
CA GLU A 155 9.80 17.77 0.23
C GLU A 155 9.95 17.97 -1.28
N GLU A 156 9.55 19.13 -1.80
CA GLU A 156 9.64 19.48 -3.22
C GLU A 156 11.08 19.43 -3.74
N SER A 157 12.05 19.91 -2.98
CA SER A 157 13.46 19.88 -3.36
C SER A 157 13.99 18.45 -3.51
N ASN A 158 13.53 17.52 -2.66
CA ASN A 158 13.90 16.11 -2.76
C ASN A 158 13.31 15.48 -4.04
N VAL A 159 12.04 15.77 -4.34
CA VAL A 159 11.40 15.30 -5.58
C VAL A 159 12.15 15.85 -6.80
N LEU A 160 12.48 17.13 -6.80
CA LEU A 160 13.21 17.77 -7.89
C LEU A 160 14.62 17.17 -8.07
N ARG A 161 15.38 16.90 -6.98
CA ARG A 161 16.69 16.25 -7.08
C ARG A 161 16.59 14.87 -7.74
N LYS A 162 15.61 14.07 -7.32
CA LYS A 162 15.35 12.75 -7.92
C LYS A 162 15.04 12.84 -9.40
N GLN A 163 14.20 13.79 -9.78
CA GLN A 163 13.86 14.04 -11.17
C GLN A 163 15.09 14.42 -11.99
N LEU A 164 15.88 15.38 -11.53
CA LEU A 164 17.09 15.82 -12.23
C LEU A 164 18.14 14.71 -12.38
N ILE A 165 18.32 13.87 -11.37
CA ILE A 165 19.20 12.69 -11.46
C ILE A 165 18.70 11.74 -12.55
N ARG A 166 17.40 11.42 -12.56
CA ARG A 166 16.80 10.54 -13.56
C ARG A 166 16.91 11.11 -14.98
N GLU A 167 16.59 12.39 -15.15
CA GLU A 167 16.71 13.07 -16.44
C GLU A 167 18.15 13.02 -16.96
N LYS A 168 19.13 13.22 -16.07
CA LYS A 168 20.54 13.15 -16.46
C LYS A 168 20.97 11.74 -16.88
N ILE A 169 20.53 10.71 -16.17
CA ILE A 169 20.80 9.31 -16.55
C ILE A 169 20.09 9.00 -17.89
N ALA A 170 18.81 9.40 -18.02
CA ALA A 170 18.06 9.19 -19.25
C ALA A 170 18.74 9.82 -20.48
N GLU A 171 19.29 11.03 -20.32
CA GLU A 171 20.06 11.71 -21.36
C GLU A 171 21.35 10.94 -21.71
N GLN A 172 22.12 10.55 -20.70
CA GLN A 172 23.41 9.86 -20.88
C GLN A 172 23.25 8.46 -21.52
N GLU A 173 22.20 7.75 -21.14
CA GLU A 173 21.92 6.40 -21.63
C GLU A 173 21.01 6.38 -22.87
N ASN A 174 20.69 7.55 -23.44
CA ASN A 174 19.80 7.70 -24.60
C ASN A 174 18.47 6.94 -24.41
N VAL A 175 17.82 7.15 -23.27
CA VAL A 175 16.53 6.52 -22.98
C VAL A 175 15.44 7.14 -23.85
N GLU A 176 14.95 6.37 -24.79
CA GLU A 176 13.84 6.77 -25.66
C GLU A 176 12.52 6.30 -25.08
N VAL A 177 11.48 7.14 -25.19
CA VAL A 177 10.11 6.84 -24.80
C VAL A 177 9.25 6.78 -26.04
N SER A 178 8.75 5.59 -26.36
CA SER A 178 7.86 5.37 -27.51
C SER A 178 6.39 5.57 -27.12
N ASP A 179 5.53 5.75 -28.13
CA ASP A 179 4.08 5.81 -27.93
C ASP A 179 3.56 4.48 -27.34
N GLU A 180 4.17 3.35 -27.69
CA GLU A 180 3.82 2.05 -27.13
C GLU A 180 4.10 1.98 -25.62
N ASP A 181 5.26 2.50 -25.16
CA ASP A 181 5.58 2.59 -23.73
C ASP A 181 4.54 3.42 -22.98
N ILE A 182 4.14 4.56 -23.56
CA ILE A 182 3.10 5.44 -22.98
C ILE A 182 1.78 4.69 -22.89
N ASN A 183 1.36 3.99 -23.96
CA ASN A 183 0.08 3.28 -24.01
C ASN A 183 0.04 2.14 -22.98
N GLN A 184 1.06 1.31 -22.93
CA GLN A 184 1.15 0.19 -21.99
C GLN A 184 1.17 0.69 -20.53
N THR A 185 1.96 1.73 -20.25
CA THR A 185 2.06 2.30 -18.90
C THR A 185 0.75 2.99 -18.49
N SER A 186 0.12 3.72 -19.39
CA SER A 186 -1.17 4.38 -19.16
C SER A 186 -2.27 3.35 -18.83
N PHE A 187 -2.34 2.27 -19.59
CA PHE A 187 -3.28 1.17 -19.34
C PHE A 187 -3.05 0.52 -17.98
N ALA A 188 -1.79 0.16 -17.66
CA ALA A 188 -1.42 -0.46 -16.40
C ALA A 188 -1.68 0.46 -15.20
N TYR A 189 -1.37 1.75 -15.32
CA TYR A 189 -1.63 2.78 -14.32
C TYR A 189 -3.13 2.92 -14.03
N THR A 190 -3.94 3.00 -15.09
CA THR A 190 -5.40 3.10 -14.96
C THR A 190 -5.98 1.83 -14.32
N ALA A 191 -5.52 0.65 -14.71
CA ALA A 191 -5.92 -0.62 -14.09
C ALA A 191 -5.59 -0.66 -12.59
N GLN A 192 -4.41 -0.19 -12.22
CA GLN A 192 -3.99 -0.11 -10.81
C GLN A 192 -4.85 0.88 -10.02
N MET A 193 -5.13 2.04 -10.59
CA MET A 193 -6.01 3.04 -9.98
C MET A 193 -7.41 2.46 -9.73
N LEU A 194 -8.00 1.76 -10.69
CA LEU A 194 -9.30 1.13 -10.53
C LEU A 194 -9.32 0.07 -9.43
N ARG A 195 -8.23 -0.72 -9.29
CA ARG A 195 -8.08 -1.67 -8.18
C ARG A 195 -8.04 -1.00 -6.81
N GLN A 196 -7.38 0.15 -6.70
CA GLN A 196 -7.36 0.95 -5.46
C GLN A 196 -8.75 1.46 -5.06
N TYR A 197 -9.63 1.70 -6.04
CA TYR A 197 -11.05 2.02 -5.80
C TYR A 197 -11.95 0.79 -5.57
N GLY A 198 -11.36 -0.40 -5.36
CA GLY A 198 -12.08 -1.63 -5.01
C GLY A 198 -12.53 -2.48 -6.21
N LEU A 199 -12.18 -2.10 -7.42
CA LEU A 199 -12.44 -2.88 -8.64
C LEU A 199 -11.29 -3.87 -8.86
N ASN A 200 -11.31 -5.00 -8.15
CA ASN A 200 -10.18 -5.95 -8.14
C ASN A 200 -9.86 -6.54 -9.52
N ASN A 201 -10.87 -6.74 -10.37
CA ASN A 201 -10.73 -7.26 -11.74
C ASN A 201 -11.46 -6.37 -12.75
N PRO A 202 -10.92 -5.17 -13.06
CA PRO A 202 -11.56 -4.29 -14.04
C PRO A 202 -11.47 -4.93 -15.45
N ASP A 203 -12.60 -4.90 -16.18
CA ASP A 203 -12.67 -5.31 -17.57
C ASP A 203 -11.74 -4.42 -18.43
N PRO A 204 -11.01 -4.99 -19.42
CA PRO A 204 -10.18 -4.21 -20.34
C PRO A 204 -10.91 -3.04 -21.02
N ALA A 205 -12.17 -3.21 -21.42
CA ALA A 205 -12.97 -2.13 -22.01
C ALA A 205 -13.25 -0.99 -20.99
N MET A 206 -13.48 -1.36 -19.73
CA MET A 206 -13.60 -0.37 -18.64
C MET A 206 -12.30 0.41 -18.46
N ILE A 207 -11.14 -0.29 -18.43
CA ILE A 207 -9.84 0.37 -18.29
C ILE A 207 -9.63 1.36 -19.44
N GLN A 208 -9.90 0.96 -20.69
CA GLN A 208 -9.76 1.82 -21.87
C GLN A 208 -10.66 3.07 -21.79
N ASN A 209 -11.90 2.92 -21.33
CA ASN A 209 -12.82 4.05 -21.18
C ASN A 209 -12.35 5.06 -20.11
N PHE A 210 -11.83 4.57 -18.99
CA PHE A 210 -11.27 5.45 -17.96
C PHE A 210 -9.95 6.09 -18.41
N GLU A 211 -9.10 5.35 -19.11
CA GLU A 211 -7.87 5.85 -19.69
C GLU A 211 -8.15 6.99 -20.69
N ALA A 212 -9.12 6.82 -21.60
CA ALA A 212 -9.51 7.84 -22.54
C ALA A 212 -9.91 9.16 -21.85
N LYS A 213 -10.69 9.06 -20.76
CA LYS A 213 -11.04 10.24 -19.95
C LYS A 213 -9.83 10.87 -19.26
N ASN A 214 -8.92 10.05 -18.69
CA ASN A 214 -7.73 10.55 -18.04
C ASN A 214 -6.80 11.30 -19.01
N ARG A 215 -6.76 10.85 -20.28
CA ARG A 215 -5.96 11.51 -21.34
C ARG A 215 -6.45 12.92 -21.70
N GLU A 216 -7.69 13.27 -21.38
CA GLU A 216 -8.22 14.63 -21.54
C GLU A 216 -7.61 15.61 -20.52
N GLU A 217 -7.07 15.11 -19.39
CA GLU A 217 -6.37 15.94 -18.42
C GLU A 217 -5.02 16.41 -18.96
N LYS A 218 -4.80 17.73 -18.95
CA LYS A 218 -3.62 18.40 -19.53
C LYS A 218 -2.27 17.80 -19.12
N ASN A 219 -2.15 17.31 -17.91
CA ASN A 219 -0.89 16.83 -17.34
C ASN A 219 -0.82 15.30 -17.23
N TYR A 220 -1.87 14.58 -17.65
CA TYR A 220 -1.90 13.13 -17.48
C TYR A 220 -0.77 12.44 -18.26
N LEU A 221 -0.64 12.73 -19.55
CA LEU A 221 0.40 12.11 -20.38
C LEU A 221 1.82 12.50 -19.95
N LEU A 222 2.01 13.68 -19.38
CA LEU A 222 3.31 14.07 -18.81
C LEU A 222 3.63 13.17 -17.60
N ARG A 223 2.67 12.96 -16.70
CA ARG A 223 2.85 12.04 -15.55
C ARG A 223 3.16 10.61 -16.01
N ILE A 224 2.44 10.10 -17.02
CA ILE A 224 2.69 8.76 -17.57
C ILE A 224 4.10 8.68 -18.16
N ARG A 225 4.54 9.70 -18.91
CA ARG A 225 5.89 9.77 -19.47
C ARG A 225 6.95 9.72 -18.37
N ASP A 226 6.75 10.46 -17.28
CA ASP A 226 7.68 10.44 -16.15
C ASP A 226 7.79 9.05 -15.52
N VAL A 227 6.67 8.33 -15.39
CA VAL A 227 6.65 6.93 -14.93
C VAL A 227 7.42 6.01 -15.88
N VAL A 228 7.24 6.18 -17.20
CA VAL A 228 7.98 5.41 -18.22
C VAL A 228 9.48 5.68 -18.11
N VAL A 229 9.88 6.96 -18.05
CA VAL A 229 11.29 7.37 -17.91
C VAL A 229 11.89 6.78 -16.65
N GLU A 230 11.20 6.88 -15.51
CA GLU A 230 11.66 6.32 -14.24
C GLU A 230 11.93 4.83 -14.36
N LYS A 231 10.98 4.07 -14.90
CA LYS A 231 11.12 2.62 -15.08
C LYS A 231 12.30 2.29 -15.98
N LYS A 232 12.41 2.93 -17.16
CA LYS A 232 13.50 2.67 -18.12
C LYS A 232 14.86 3.05 -17.57
N VAL A 233 14.96 4.14 -16.79
CA VAL A 233 16.21 4.52 -16.12
C VAL A 233 16.60 3.47 -15.08
N ILE A 234 15.66 3.01 -14.25
CA ILE A 234 15.93 1.95 -13.28
C ILE A 234 16.38 0.66 -13.96
N ASP A 235 15.74 0.26 -15.07
CA ASP A 235 16.12 -0.92 -15.83
C ASP A 235 17.56 -0.77 -16.39
N LYS A 236 17.89 0.40 -16.93
CA LYS A 236 19.27 0.71 -17.36
C LYS A 236 20.29 0.63 -16.21
N VAL A 237 19.95 1.19 -15.06
CA VAL A 237 20.81 1.11 -13.87
C VAL A 237 20.99 -0.34 -13.41
N LYS A 238 19.92 -1.16 -13.43
CA LYS A 238 20.01 -2.61 -13.14
C LYS A 238 20.99 -3.33 -14.05
N ASP A 239 21.03 -2.98 -15.33
CA ASP A 239 21.98 -3.56 -16.30
C ASP A 239 23.44 -3.17 -16.03
N MET A 240 23.68 -2.02 -15.39
CA MET A 240 25.02 -1.47 -15.13
C MET A 240 25.60 -1.91 -13.78
N ILE A 241 24.79 -2.46 -12.88
CA ILE A 241 25.21 -2.82 -11.52
C ILE A 241 25.24 -4.33 -11.29
N THR A 242 25.97 -4.74 -10.26
CA THR A 242 25.94 -6.14 -9.80
C THR A 242 24.89 -6.30 -8.72
N ILE A 243 23.79 -6.99 -9.02
CA ILE A 243 22.73 -7.29 -8.06
C ILE A 243 23.07 -8.57 -7.30
N LYS A 244 23.09 -8.48 -5.97
CA LYS A 244 23.32 -9.64 -5.08
C LYS A 244 22.01 -10.13 -4.52
N SER A 245 21.52 -11.26 -5.01
CA SER A 245 20.32 -11.92 -4.50
C SER A 245 20.62 -12.77 -3.26
N LYS A 246 19.71 -12.75 -2.30
CA LYS A 246 19.81 -13.54 -1.08
C LYS A 246 18.47 -14.17 -0.73
N LYS A 247 18.45 -15.49 -0.52
CA LYS A 247 17.26 -16.18 -0.01
C LYS A 247 17.11 -15.91 1.49
N ILE A 248 15.98 -15.36 1.88
CA ILE A 248 15.63 -15.07 3.28
C ILE A 248 14.19 -15.47 3.56
N SER A 249 13.84 -15.62 4.86
CA SER A 249 12.45 -15.84 5.26
C SER A 249 11.62 -14.56 5.05
N VAL A 250 10.31 -14.73 4.94
CA VAL A 250 9.33 -13.64 4.79
C VAL A 250 9.45 -12.63 5.94
N ASP A 251 9.52 -13.10 7.18
CA ASP A 251 9.68 -12.23 8.36
C ASP A 251 10.96 -11.39 8.29
N LYS A 252 12.06 -12.01 7.85
CA LYS A 252 13.31 -11.29 7.67
C LYS A 252 13.24 -10.26 6.55
N PHE A 253 12.55 -10.58 5.46
CA PHE A 253 12.35 -9.67 4.35
C PHE A 253 11.61 -8.40 4.80
N TYR A 254 10.47 -8.53 5.48
CA TYR A 254 9.73 -7.38 5.99
C TYR A 254 10.50 -6.59 7.07
N ASN A 255 11.29 -7.27 7.89
CA ASN A 255 12.14 -6.58 8.86
C ASN A 255 13.27 -5.77 8.18
N GLU A 256 13.82 -6.24 7.06
CA GLU A 256 14.81 -5.48 6.28
C GLU A 256 14.17 -4.28 5.58
N ILE A 257 12.98 -4.42 4.99
CA ILE A 257 12.20 -3.29 4.45
C ILE A 257 11.93 -2.23 5.53
N LYS A 258 11.48 -2.65 6.70
CA LYS A 258 11.22 -1.72 7.81
C LYS A 258 12.48 -0.94 8.19
N LYS A 259 13.61 -1.63 8.37
CA LYS A 259 14.91 -0.98 8.68
C LYS A 259 15.38 -0.04 7.59
N PHE A 260 15.07 -0.33 6.33
CA PHE A 260 15.40 0.56 5.21
C PHE A 260 14.54 1.84 5.26
N ASN A 261 13.25 1.71 5.54
CA ASN A 261 12.34 2.85 5.64
C ASN A 261 12.63 3.72 6.87
N ASP A 262 13.02 3.12 8.00
CA ASP A 262 13.38 3.85 9.23
C ASP A 262 14.69 4.68 9.09
N LYS A 263 15.48 4.46 8.01
CA LYS A 263 16.73 5.18 7.72
C LYS A 263 16.55 6.34 6.72
N LYS A 264 15.39 6.47 6.13
CA LYS A 264 15.01 7.56 5.23
C LYS A 264 14.51 8.77 6.02
#